data_b84249c5e4337b757f770dfe222f6059
#
_entry.id   b84249c5e4337b757f770dfe222f6059
#
_cell.length_a   1.000
_cell.length_b   1.000
_cell.length_c   1.000
_cell.angle_alpha   90.00
_cell.angle_beta   90.00
_cell.angle_gamma   90.00
#
_symmetry.space_group_name_H-M   'P 1'
#
loop_
_entity.id
_entity.type
_entity.pdbx_description
1 polymer ?
#
loop_
_entity_poly.entity_id
_entity_poly.type
_entity_poly.pdbx_seq_one_letter_code
_entity_poly.pdbx_strand_id
1 'polypeptide(L)'
;ELEPGHGVIVVDGRLKAVKQGRMMKDGKNVGIQPRRTAYVPRPSDLVIGFVEGMTNNIWFIDIGAPFNAILPLSLGPSKASFGGLRSVLDVGDAILCRIQEVEENHSSVATMKGMGLRKLKTGSVESVDPHLLGRVIGSKGANLSQIKEKTDTRIIVADNARVWIDGDVEGIILARAELGAMMIKAKISEYRGDV
;
A
#
# COMPACT_ATOMS: atom_id res chain seq x y z
N GLU A 1 10.20 -1.78 35.67
CA GLU A 1 10.47 -0.56 34.87
C GLU A 1 9.93 -0.76 33.46
N LEU A 2 9.43 0.32 32.83
CA LEU A 2 8.98 0.30 31.45
C LEU A 2 10.19 0.52 30.52
N GLU A 3 10.23 -0.21 29.41
CA GLU A 3 11.30 -0.15 28.41
C GLU A 3 10.85 0.61 27.17
N PRO A 4 11.73 1.43 26.53
CA PRO A 4 11.40 2.18 25.35
C PRO A 4 11.28 1.27 24.15
N GLY A 5 10.12 1.25 23.51
CA GLY A 5 9.86 0.60 22.21
C GLY A 5 9.91 1.59 21.05
N HIS A 6 9.38 1.18 19.90
CA HIS A 6 9.38 1.99 18.68
C HIS A 6 8.74 3.37 18.89
N GLY A 7 9.43 4.45 18.50
CA GLY A 7 8.94 5.83 18.60
C GLY A 7 8.97 6.43 20.01
N VAL A 8 9.68 5.79 20.95
CA VAL A 8 9.90 6.26 22.31
C VAL A 8 11.39 6.29 22.61
N ILE A 9 11.85 7.32 23.31
CA ILE A 9 13.23 7.45 23.80
C ILE A 9 13.22 7.71 25.30
N VAL A 10 14.35 7.45 25.95
CA VAL A 10 14.56 7.84 27.35
C VAL A 10 15.28 9.17 27.40
N VAL A 11 14.70 10.14 28.11
CA VAL A 11 15.31 11.45 28.38
C VAL A 11 15.15 11.74 29.87
N ASP A 12 16.25 11.96 30.56
CA ASP A 12 16.29 12.24 32.01
C ASP A 12 15.52 11.17 32.83
N GLY A 13 15.70 9.89 32.47
CA GLY A 13 15.05 8.75 33.12
C GLY A 13 13.55 8.62 32.86
N ARG A 14 13.00 9.42 31.94
CA ARG A 14 11.57 9.39 31.54
C ARG A 14 11.40 8.96 30.10
N LEU A 15 10.36 8.18 29.83
CA LEU A 15 9.97 7.81 28.49
C LEU A 15 9.31 9.01 27.77
N LYS A 16 9.86 9.45 26.64
CA LYS A 16 9.30 10.50 25.79
C LYS A 16 8.96 9.96 24.41
N ALA A 17 7.74 10.23 23.95
CA ALA A 17 7.34 9.95 22.56
C ALA A 17 8.05 10.93 21.62
N VAL A 18 8.69 10.41 20.57
CA VAL A 18 9.32 11.19 19.48
C VAL A 18 8.49 11.17 18.20
N LYS A 19 7.37 10.42 18.22
CA LYS A 19 6.41 10.38 17.12
C LYS A 19 5.00 10.61 17.65
N GLN A 20 4.18 11.27 16.84
CA GLN A 20 2.77 11.42 17.16
C GLN A 20 2.03 10.13 16.76
N GLY A 21 1.29 9.53 17.68
CA GLY A 21 0.59 8.28 17.42
C GLY A 21 -0.18 7.76 18.64
N ARG A 22 -0.64 6.52 18.53
CA ARG A 22 -1.28 5.78 19.61
C ARG A 22 -0.20 5.09 20.45
N MET A 23 -0.28 5.22 21.75
CA MET A 23 0.60 4.48 22.66
C MET A 23 0.19 2.99 22.65
N MET A 24 1.18 2.14 22.42
CA MET A 24 1.06 0.69 22.53
C MET A 24 1.89 0.21 23.71
N LYS A 25 1.33 -0.70 24.51
CA LYS A 25 2.03 -1.32 25.61
C LYS A 25 1.97 -2.83 25.42
N ASP A 26 3.13 -3.45 25.34
CA ASP A 26 3.30 -4.91 25.30
C ASP A 26 4.23 -5.34 26.43
N GLY A 27 3.65 -5.88 27.48
CA GLY A 27 4.37 -6.20 28.71
C GLY A 27 5.02 -4.96 29.33
N LYS A 28 6.37 -4.93 29.34
CA LYS A 28 7.17 -3.78 29.79
C LYS A 28 7.49 -2.78 28.69
N ASN A 29 7.36 -3.16 27.42
CA ASN A 29 7.67 -2.31 26.28
C ASN A 29 6.56 -1.28 26.04
N VAL A 30 6.94 -0.02 25.93
CA VAL A 30 6.05 1.09 25.57
C VAL A 30 6.50 1.69 24.25
N GLY A 31 5.68 1.59 23.21
CA GLY A 31 5.93 2.13 21.89
C GLY A 31 4.84 3.09 21.43
N ILE A 32 5.11 3.81 20.36
CA ILE A 32 4.13 4.64 19.66
C ILE A 32 3.88 4.05 18.28
N GLN A 33 2.63 3.71 18.01
CA GLN A 33 2.16 3.43 16.66
C GLN A 33 1.80 4.75 15.99
N PRO A 34 2.55 5.19 14.98
CA PRO A 34 2.26 6.47 14.32
C PRO A 34 0.89 6.46 13.66
N ARG A 35 0.15 7.58 13.74
CA ARG A 35 -1.16 7.71 13.10
C ARG A 35 -1.09 7.90 11.59
N ARG A 36 0.00 8.48 11.09
CA ARG A 36 0.25 8.69 9.67
C ARG A 36 1.70 8.32 9.38
N THR A 37 1.90 7.25 8.64
CA THR A 37 3.20 6.88 8.08
C THR A 37 3.03 6.71 6.59
N ALA A 38 4.04 7.17 5.83
CA ALA A 38 4.20 6.68 4.47
C ALA A 38 4.30 5.16 4.50
N TYR A 39 3.91 4.52 3.43
CA TYR A 39 4.12 3.09 3.28
C TYR A 39 5.62 2.78 3.38
N VAL A 40 5.96 1.76 4.15
CA VAL A 40 7.33 1.24 4.27
C VAL A 40 7.33 -0.15 3.68
N PRO A 41 8.04 -0.37 2.55
CA PRO A 41 8.07 -1.65 1.86
C PRO A 41 8.61 -2.77 2.75
N ARG A 42 8.04 -3.97 2.61
CA ARG A 42 8.51 -5.19 3.24
C ARG A 42 8.61 -6.30 2.20
N PRO A 43 9.54 -7.23 2.33
CA PRO A 43 9.58 -8.41 1.46
C PRO A 43 8.24 -9.14 1.46
N SER A 44 7.81 -9.56 0.29
CA SER A 44 6.52 -10.22 0.02
C SER A 44 5.28 -9.33 -0.01
N ASP A 45 5.35 -8.04 0.29
CA ASP A 45 4.21 -7.13 0.15
C ASP A 45 3.69 -7.14 -1.29
N LEU A 46 2.38 -7.24 -1.44
CA LEU A 46 1.68 -7.02 -2.70
C LEU A 46 1.42 -5.52 -2.85
N VAL A 47 1.91 -4.91 -3.91
CA VAL A 47 1.79 -3.46 -4.10
C VAL A 47 1.21 -3.10 -5.46
N ILE A 48 0.45 -2.01 -5.49
CA ILE A 48 0.05 -1.35 -6.72
C ILE A 48 0.98 -0.17 -6.92
N GLY A 49 1.72 -0.17 -8.04
CA GLY A 49 2.66 0.88 -8.38
C GLY A 49 2.37 1.52 -9.71
N PHE A 50 2.91 2.71 -9.92
CA PHE A 50 2.90 3.40 -11.20
C PHE A 50 4.32 3.46 -11.76
N VAL A 51 4.46 3.19 -13.04
CA VAL A 51 5.75 3.37 -13.73
C VAL A 51 6.02 4.86 -13.83
N GLU A 52 7.04 5.34 -13.14
CA GLU A 52 7.42 6.75 -13.12
C GLU A 52 8.56 7.06 -14.08
N GLY A 53 9.40 6.07 -14.33
CA GLY A 53 10.51 6.19 -15.25
C GLY A 53 11.10 4.85 -15.65
N MET A 54 12.02 4.86 -16.60
CA MET A 54 12.72 3.66 -17.04
C MET A 54 14.10 3.98 -17.61
N THR A 55 14.97 2.98 -17.56
CA THR A 55 16.25 2.92 -18.30
C THR A 55 16.20 1.78 -19.31
N ASN A 56 17.34 1.36 -19.85
CA ASN A 56 17.37 0.28 -20.84
C ASN A 56 16.96 -1.10 -20.29
N ASN A 57 17.06 -1.30 -18.98
CA ASN A 57 16.84 -2.60 -18.34
C ASN A 57 16.11 -2.54 -16.97
N ILE A 58 15.63 -1.36 -16.59
CA ILE A 58 15.00 -1.12 -15.28
C ILE A 58 13.80 -0.20 -15.46
N TRP A 59 12.69 -0.49 -14.76
CA TRP A 59 11.62 0.46 -14.49
C TRP A 59 11.70 0.97 -13.05
N PHE A 60 11.43 2.24 -12.86
CA PHE A 60 11.25 2.87 -11.56
C PHE A 60 9.75 2.95 -11.27
N ILE A 61 9.34 2.37 -10.14
CA ILE A 61 7.95 2.20 -9.79
C ILE A 61 7.64 3.03 -8.55
N ASP A 62 6.77 4.03 -8.67
CA ASP A 62 6.19 4.70 -7.52
C ASP A 62 5.24 3.75 -6.78
N ILE A 63 5.59 3.39 -5.58
CA ILE A 63 4.80 2.53 -4.69
C ILE A 63 4.21 3.27 -3.50
N GLY A 64 4.29 4.63 -3.47
CA GLY A 64 3.86 5.45 -2.34
C GLY A 64 4.80 5.37 -1.13
N ALA A 65 6.01 4.87 -1.32
CA ALA A 65 7.10 4.86 -0.34
C ALA A 65 8.00 6.10 -0.54
N PRO A 66 8.92 6.41 0.40
CA PRO A 66 9.88 7.51 0.24
C PRO A 66 10.80 7.37 -0.97
N PHE A 67 11.04 6.16 -1.43
CA PHE A 67 11.84 5.84 -2.61
C PHE A 67 11.05 4.94 -3.56
N ASN A 68 11.30 5.11 -4.85
CA ASN A 68 10.73 4.24 -5.87
C ASN A 68 11.28 2.81 -5.75
N ALA A 69 10.42 1.83 -6.02
CA ALA A 69 10.89 0.47 -6.19
C ALA A 69 11.55 0.29 -7.55
N ILE A 70 12.58 -0.53 -7.61
CA ILE A 70 13.28 -0.92 -8.83
C ILE A 70 12.65 -2.22 -9.34
N LEU A 71 12.20 -2.22 -10.59
CA LEU A 71 11.76 -3.43 -11.29
C LEU A 71 12.74 -3.77 -12.41
N PRO A 72 13.69 -4.69 -12.18
CA PRO A 72 14.62 -5.13 -13.21
C PRO A 72 13.92 -5.88 -14.35
N LEU A 73 14.49 -5.83 -15.56
CA LEU A 73 14.00 -6.56 -16.74
C LEU A 73 13.80 -8.05 -16.45
N SER A 74 14.74 -8.67 -15.73
CA SER A 74 14.69 -10.09 -15.36
C SER A 74 13.49 -10.46 -14.47
N LEU A 75 12.99 -9.51 -13.68
CA LEU A 75 11.85 -9.65 -12.78
C LEU A 75 10.57 -9.03 -13.34
N GLY A 76 10.65 -8.38 -14.48
CA GLY A 76 9.54 -7.78 -15.21
C GLY A 76 8.64 -8.81 -15.92
N PRO A 77 7.69 -8.33 -16.71
CA PRO A 77 6.82 -9.19 -17.52
C PRO A 77 7.62 -10.08 -18.49
N SER A 78 7.15 -11.30 -18.71
CA SER A 78 7.89 -12.30 -19.52
C SER A 78 8.12 -11.91 -20.99
N LYS A 79 7.38 -10.93 -21.49
CA LYS A 79 7.52 -10.42 -22.87
C LYS A 79 8.51 -9.25 -22.99
N ALA A 80 9.07 -8.78 -21.88
CA ALA A 80 10.00 -7.67 -21.90
C ALA A 80 11.36 -8.12 -22.43
N SER A 81 11.94 -7.31 -23.33
CA SER A 81 13.27 -7.51 -23.91
C SER A 81 14.12 -6.25 -23.70
N PHE A 82 15.44 -6.43 -23.73
CA PHE A 82 16.38 -5.31 -23.66
C PHE A 82 16.09 -4.30 -24.79
N GLY A 83 16.00 -3.01 -24.43
CA GLY A 83 15.67 -1.93 -25.36
C GLY A 83 14.19 -1.84 -25.75
N GLY A 84 13.35 -2.83 -25.40
CA GLY A 84 11.93 -2.89 -25.73
C GLY A 84 11.00 -2.66 -24.52
N LEU A 85 11.46 -2.05 -23.46
CA LEU A 85 10.73 -1.91 -22.20
C LEU A 85 9.40 -1.16 -22.37
N ARG A 86 9.38 -0.08 -23.16
CA ARG A 86 8.18 0.74 -23.43
C ARG A 86 7.06 -0.02 -24.10
N SER A 87 7.37 -1.05 -24.87
CA SER A 87 6.32 -1.85 -25.53
C SER A 87 5.51 -2.69 -24.55
N VAL A 88 6.04 -2.92 -23.36
CA VAL A 88 5.41 -3.75 -22.31
C VAL A 88 4.86 -2.91 -21.17
N LEU A 89 5.69 -2.02 -20.64
CA LEU A 89 5.31 -1.05 -19.60
C LEU A 89 5.86 0.32 -19.97
N ASP A 90 4.99 1.32 -20.05
CA ASP A 90 5.38 2.72 -20.28
C ASP A 90 5.10 3.56 -19.03
N VAL A 91 5.65 4.77 -19.02
CA VAL A 91 5.44 5.76 -17.95
C VAL A 91 3.94 6.04 -17.80
N GLY A 92 3.46 6.03 -16.56
CA GLY A 92 2.06 6.19 -16.22
C GLY A 92 1.29 4.88 -16.12
N ASP A 93 1.85 3.75 -16.54
CA ASP A 93 1.19 2.46 -16.39
C ASP A 93 1.06 2.05 -14.93
N ALA A 94 -0.13 1.60 -14.55
CA ALA A 94 -0.37 0.98 -13.26
C ALA A 94 -0.05 -0.52 -13.32
N ILE A 95 0.64 -1.03 -12.30
CA ILE A 95 1.01 -2.44 -12.21
C ILE A 95 0.70 -3.01 -10.83
N LEU A 96 0.34 -4.28 -10.80
CA LEU A 96 0.30 -5.10 -9.60
C LEU A 96 1.59 -5.91 -9.55
N CYS A 97 2.41 -5.65 -8.55
CA CYS A 97 3.70 -6.30 -8.36
C CYS A 97 3.90 -6.69 -6.90
N ARG A 98 4.98 -7.40 -6.61
CA ARG A 98 5.34 -7.82 -5.27
C ARG A 98 6.73 -7.31 -4.94
N ILE A 99 6.94 -6.87 -3.69
CA ILE A 99 8.28 -6.55 -3.20
C ILE A 99 9.03 -7.86 -3.00
N GLN A 100 10.14 -8.03 -3.69
CA GLN A 100 10.97 -9.21 -3.58
C GLN A 100 11.95 -9.08 -2.41
N GLU A 101 12.62 -7.93 -2.33
CA GLU A 101 13.59 -7.63 -1.28
C GLU A 101 13.64 -6.14 -0.99
N VAL A 102 14.12 -5.79 0.18
CA VAL A 102 14.41 -4.43 0.61
C VAL A 102 15.85 -4.41 1.10
N GLU A 103 16.66 -3.56 0.49
CA GLU A 103 18.08 -3.39 0.82
C GLU A 103 18.26 -2.52 2.08
N GLU A 104 19.45 -2.54 2.67
CA GLU A 104 19.78 -1.74 3.85
C GLU A 104 19.63 -0.23 3.62
N ASN A 105 19.85 0.25 2.39
CA ASN A 105 19.67 1.64 1.97
C ASN A 105 18.18 2.02 1.77
N HIS A 106 17.24 1.11 2.12
CA HIS A 106 15.80 1.23 1.91
C HIS A 106 15.35 1.21 0.43
N SER A 107 16.23 0.87 -0.51
CA SER A 107 15.83 0.56 -1.88
C SER A 107 15.01 -0.73 -1.87
N SER A 108 13.96 -0.77 -2.64
CA SER A 108 13.13 -1.96 -2.78
C SER A 108 13.17 -2.49 -4.21
N VAL A 109 13.29 -3.80 -4.33
CA VAL A 109 13.24 -4.51 -5.60
C VAL A 109 11.87 -5.13 -5.76
N ALA A 110 11.19 -4.79 -6.85
CA ALA A 110 9.88 -5.34 -7.19
C ALA A 110 10.01 -6.47 -8.21
N THR A 111 9.03 -7.36 -8.21
CA THR A 111 8.89 -8.42 -9.20
C THR A 111 7.48 -8.51 -9.74
N MET A 112 7.37 -8.81 -11.03
CA MET A 112 6.11 -9.19 -11.68
C MET A 112 6.10 -10.70 -12.02
N LYS A 113 7.07 -11.47 -11.53
CA LYS A 113 7.10 -12.95 -11.65
C LYS A 113 6.24 -13.55 -10.55
N GLY A 114 5.05 -14.02 -10.91
CA GLY A 114 4.14 -14.64 -9.96
C GLY A 114 2.71 -14.64 -10.47
N MET A 115 1.91 -15.51 -9.87
CA MET A 115 0.50 -15.63 -10.22
C MET A 115 -0.26 -14.34 -9.86
N GLY A 116 -1.03 -13.82 -10.82
CA GLY A 116 -1.87 -12.63 -10.62
C GLY A 116 -1.16 -11.29 -10.78
N LEU A 117 0.18 -11.25 -10.78
CA LEU A 117 0.95 -10.02 -11.00
C LEU A 117 0.86 -9.61 -12.48
N ARG A 118 0.52 -8.34 -12.73
CA ARG A 118 0.22 -7.87 -14.09
C ARG A 118 0.17 -6.36 -14.21
N LYS A 119 0.18 -5.88 -15.44
CA LYS A 119 -0.26 -4.52 -15.77
C LYS A 119 -1.77 -4.40 -15.53
N LEU A 120 -2.19 -3.33 -14.89
CA LEU A 120 -3.59 -2.98 -14.68
C LEU A 120 -4.02 -2.09 -15.84
N LYS A 121 -4.75 -2.67 -16.80
CA LYS A 121 -5.07 -1.99 -18.06
C LYS A 121 -6.32 -1.11 -17.98
N THR A 122 -7.22 -1.44 -17.07
CA THR A 122 -8.53 -0.82 -16.89
C THR A 122 -8.76 -0.54 -15.42
N GLY A 123 -9.82 0.19 -15.11
CA GLY A 123 -10.19 0.47 -13.74
C GLY A 123 -9.59 1.75 -13.18
N SER A 124 -9.76 1.97 -11.90
CA SER A 124 -9.27 3.11 -11.14
C SER A 124 -8.40 2.65 -9.96
N VAL A 125 -7.38 3.43 -9.64
CA VAL A 125 -6.56 3.21 -8.45
C VAL A 125 -6.83 4.33 -7.46
N GLU A 126 -7.29 3.93 -6.27
CA GLU A 126 -7.58 4.84 -5.16
C GLU A 126 -6.56 4.63 -4.04
N SER A 127 -6.26 5.69 -3.30
CA SER A 127 -5.41 5.63 -2.12
C SER A 127 -6.25 5.69 -0.85
N VAL A 128 -5.96 4.81 0.09
CA VAL A 128 -6.57 4.76 1.42
C VAL A 128 -5.53 5.14 2.46
N ASP A 129 -5.94 5.80 3.53
CA ASP A 129 -5.02 6.02 4.64
C ASP A 129 -4.57 4.65 5.21
N PRO A 130 -3.26 4.35 5.28
CA PRO A 130 -2.77 3.02 5.70
C PRO A 130 -3.31 2.55 7.05
N HIS A 131 -3.47 3.49 8.02
CA HIS A 131 -4.00 3.17 9.35
C HIS A 131 -5.51 2.84 9.36
N LEU A 132 -6.24 3.24 8.32
CA LEU A 132 -7.67 2.94 8.16
C LEU A 132 -7.90 1.68 7.31
N LEU A 133 -6.88 1.17 6.65
CA LEU A 133 -7.00 0.07 5.69
C LEU A 133 -7.72 -1.14 6.30
N GLY A 134 -7.33 -1.55 7.50
CA GLY A 134 -7.97 -2.67 8.21
C GLY A 134 -9.47 -2.45 8.48
N ARG A 135 -9.87 -1.22 8.81
CA ARG A 135 -11.28 -0.87 9.02
C ARG A 135 -12.06 -0.82 7.71
N VAL A 136 -11.45 -0.33 6.65
CA VAL A 136 -12.05 -0.31 5.31
C VAL A 136 -12.25 -1.73 4.78
N ILE A 137 -11.27 -2.61 4.96
CA ILE A 137 -11.39 -4.02 4.58
C ILE A 137 -12.48 -4.71 5.40
N GLY A 138 -12.56 -4.41 6.70
CA GLY A 138 -13.47 -5.04 7.64
C GLY A 138 -13.04 -6.44 8.07
N SER A 139 -13.78 -7.02 9.01
CA SER A 139 -13.51 -8.38 9.49
C SER A 139 -13.60 -9.38 8.33
N LYS A 140 -12.52 -10.13 8.09
CA LYS A 140 -12.43 -11.12 7.00
C LYS A 140 -12.79 -10.58 5.61
N GLY A 141 -12.62 -9.26 5.40
CA GLY A 141 -12.93 -8.63 4.12
C GLY A 141 -14.42 -8.34 3.87
N ALA A 142 -15.27 -8.40 4.90
CA ALA A 142 -16.72 -8.28 4.77
C ALA A 142 -17.15 -6.96 4.09
N ASN A 143 -16.54 -5.83 4.46
CA ASN A 143 -16.88 -4.54 3.88
C ASN A 143 -16.56 -4.48 2.38
N LEU A 144 -15.40 -5.00 2.00
CA LEU A 144 -15.00 -5.05 0.58
C LEU A 144 -15.89 -6.01 -0.23
N SER A 145 -16.29 -7.13 0.35
CA SER A 145 -17.20 -8.07 -0.30
C SER A 145 -18.55 -7.41 -0.59
N GLN A 146 -19.10 -6.67 0.38
CA GLN A 146 -20.35 -5.91 0.18
C GLN A 146 -20.22 -4.87 -0.94
N ILE A 147 -19.09 -4.13 -1.01
CA ILE A 147 -18.90 -3.18 -2.11
C ILE A 147 -18.86 -3.92 -3.46
N LYS A 148 -18.08 -5.01 -3.56
CA LYS A 148 -17.96 -5.81 -4.79
C LYS A 148 -19.32 -6.30 -5.30
N GLU A 149 -20.14 -6.87 -4.40
CA GLU A 149 -21.46 -7.38 -4.72
C GLU A 149 -22.43 -6.27 -5.14
N LYS A 150 -22.43 -5.15 -4.39
CA LYS A 150 -23.32 -4.01 -4.64
C LYS A 150 -23.00 -3.28 -5.96
N THR A 151 -21.76 -3.26 -6.37
CA THR A 151 -21.27 -2.45 -7.50
C THR A 151 -20.85 -3.29 -8.70
N ASP A 152 -20.95 -4.62 -8.62
CA ASP A 152 -20.46 -5.58 -9.63
C ASP A 152 -19.03 -5.29 -10.10
N THR A 153 -18.15 -4.95 -9.15
CA THR A 153 -16.76 -4.59 -9.43
C THR A 153 -15.76 -5.61 -8.87
N ARG A 154 -14.61 -5.68 -9.50
CA ARG A 154 -13.44 -6.37 -8.97
C ARG A 154 -12.57 -5.39 -8.19
N ILE A 155 -12.27 -5.70 -6.93
CA ILE A 155 -11.45 -4.84 -6.08
C ILE A 155 -10.24 -5.63 -5.60
N ILE A 156 -9.04 -5.07 -5.79
CA ILE A 156 -7.79 -5.55 -5.22
C ILE A 156 -7.27 -4.49 -4.25
N VAL A 157 -6.98 -4.91 -3.03
CA VAL A 157 -6.34 -4.07 -2.02
C VAL A 157 -4.90 -4.50 -1.90
N ALA A 158 -3.99 -3.55 -1.97
CA ALA A 158 -2.56 -3.78 -1.84
C ALA A 158 -2.03 -3.32 -0.47
N ASP A 159 -0.90 -3.89 -0.04
CA ASP A 159 -0.29 -3.61 1.26
C ASP A 159 0.20 -2.16 1.39
N ASN A 160 0.44 -1.49 0.26
CA ASN A 160 0.75 -0.05 0.21
C ASN A 160 -0.50 0.85 0.26
N ALA A 161 -1.62 0.34 0.72
CA ALA A 161 -2.90 1.04 0.87
C ALA A 161 -3.44 1.67 -0.42
N ARG A 162 -3.01 1.17 -1.57
CA ARG A 162 -3.64 1.44 -2.87
C ARG A 162 -4.69 0.36 -3.15
N VAL A 163 -5.81 0.79 -3.72
CA VAL A 163 -6.95 -0.07 -4.04
C VAL A 163 -7.25 0.07 -5.51
N TRP A 164 -7.19 -1.02 -6.25
CA TRP A 164 -7.60 -1.06 -7.65
C TRP A 164 -9.04 -1.55 -7.75
N ILE A 165 -9.85 -0.80 -8.50
CA ILE A 165 -11.27 -1.07 -8.73
C ILE A 165 -11.48 -1.20 -10.23
N ASP A 166 -12.04 -2.31 -10.68
CA ASP A 166 -12.28 -2.61 -12.09
C ASP A 166 -13.70 -3.14 -12.31
N GLY A 167 -14.34 -2.66 -13.37
CA GLY A 167 -15.71 -2.96 -13.73
C GLY A 167 -16.19 -2.02 -14.81
N ASP A 168 -17.48 -1.85 -14.95
CA ASP A 168 -18.04 -0.78 -15.78
C ASP A 168 -17.88 0.61 -15.12
N VAL A 169 -18.12 1.66 -15.88
CA VAL A 169 -17.90 3.04 -15.42
C VAL A 169 -18.80 3.38 -14.24
N GLU A 170 -20.06 2.94 -14.26
CA GLU A 170 -21.02 3.22 -13.19
C GLU A 170 -20.64 2.47 -11.91
N GLY A 171 -20.29 1.21 -12.03
CA GLY A 171 -19.82 0.37 -10.92
C GLY A 171 -18.57 0.94 -10.27
N ILE A 172 -17.58 1.39 -11.07
CA ILE A 172 -16.36 2.03 -10.55
C ILE A 172 -16.69 3.31 -9.78
N ILE A 173 -17.57 4.18 -10.32
CA ILE A 173 -17.97 5.43 -9.64
C ILE A 173 -18.66 5.12 -8.31
N LEU A 174 -19.58 4.16 -8.28
CA LEU A 174 -20.26 3.73 -7.07
C LEU A 174 -19.29 3.11 -6.04
N ALA A 175 -18.39 2.25 -6.48
CA ALA A 175 -17.40 1.62 -5.60
C ALA A 175 -16.45 2.66 -4.98
N ARG A 176 -16.03 3.66 -5.74
CA ARG A 176 -15.23 4.80 -5.23
C ARG A 176 -16.00 5.61 -4.18
N ALA A 177 -17.27 5.89 -4.43
CA ALA A 177 -18.12 6.62 -3.49
C ALA A 177 -18.31 5.84 -2.17
N GLU A 178 -18.59 4.54 -2.23
CA GLU A 178 -18.72 3.67 -1.07
C GLU A 178 -17.39 3.57 -0.27
N LEU A 179 -16.27 3.40 -0.98
CA LEU A 179 -14.94 3.39 -0.36
C LEU A 179 -14.66 4.71 0.37
N GLY A 180 -14.97 5.84 -0.26
CA GLY A 180 -14.85 7.18 0.32
C GLY A 180 -15.72 7.35 1.57
N ALA A 181 -16.97 6.91 1.52
CA ALA A 181 -17.88 6.95 2.66
C ALA A 181 -17.37 6.10 3.84
N MET A 182 -16.83 4.92 3.56
CA MET A 182 -16.21 4.07 4.58
C MET A 182 -14.98 4.71 5.22
N MET A 183 -14.13 5.37 4.44
CA MET A 183 -12.99 6.11 4.97
C MET A 183 -13.42 7.27 5.89
N ILE A 184 -14.45 8.02 5.49
CA ILE A 184 -15.00 9.11 6.31
C ILE A 184 -15.56 8.54 7.62
N LYS A 185 -16.36 7.48 7.55
CA LYS A 185 -16.93 6.81 8.74
C LYS A 185 -15.83 6.31 9.68
N ALA A 186 -14.79 5.68 9.14
CA ALA A 186 -13.65 5.20 9.91
C ALA A 186 -12.88 6.35 10.60
N LYS A 187 -12.70 7.49 9.93
CA LYS A 187 -12.11 8.70 10.52
C LYS A 187 -12.97 9.27 11.66
N ILE A 188 -14.28 9.38 11.46
CA ILE A 188 -15.20 9.89 12.49
C ILE A 188 -15.19 9.00 13.74
N SER A 189 -15.25 7.68 13.56
CA SER A 189 -15.16 6.71 14.67
C SER A 189 -13.85 6.86 15.45
N GLU A 190 -12.74 7.10 14.77
CA GLU A 190 -11.45 7.35 15.42
C GLU A 190 -11.44 8.64 16.25
N TYR A 191 -12.10 9.71 15.77
CA TYR A 191 -12.22 10.97 16.52
C TYR A 191 -13.12 10.87 17.75
N ARG A 192 -14.15 10.03 17.71
CA ARG A 192 -15.08 9.81 18.83
C ARG A 192 -14.53 8.88 19.91
N GLY A 193 -13.39 8.23 19.65
CA GLY A 193 -12.81 7.26 20.57
C GLY A 193 -13.57 5.92 20.66
N ASP A 194 -14.47 5.68 19.71
CA ASP A 194 -15.20 4.41 19.58
C ASP A 194 -14.21 3.35 19.04
N VAL A 195 -13.39 2.77 19.95
CA VAL A 195 -12.42 1.73 19.63
C VAL A 195 -12.80 0.43 20.34
#